data_c12a2dadb0d0cca7d8aa216dea10d64a
#
_entry.id   c12a2dadb0d0cca7d8aa216dea10d64a
#
_cell.length_a   1.000
_cell.length_b   1.000
_cell.length_c   1.000
_cell.angle_alpha   90.00
_cell.angle_beta   90.00
_cell.angle_gamma   90.00
#
_symmetry.space_group_name_H-M   'P 1'
#
loop_
_entity.id
_entity.type
_entity.pdbx_description
1 polymer ?
#
loop_
_entity_poly.entity_id
_entity_poly.type
_entity_poly.pdbx_seq_one_letter_code
_entity_poly.pdbx_strand_id
1 'polypeptide(L)'
;DSEKASEIAGENISERLSEFKSKPLEFVDFAKNKITTQWCEPTFQTFWMLQAMDNHAEWSKVAESIEKGKANKIIFVIMKLYLIFIWLGNLAYLIAKRKQLTIWNLLLQVAVLGGFIFHFLWEGKALYIMPYYVISFVAGVQGMYMLYEKIKIETLNIQEQNKKAVSEVNHKS
;
A
#
# COMPACT_ATOMS: atom_id res chain seq x y z
N ASP A 1 -11.68 -31.03 -22.31
CA ASP A 1 -11.89 -29.58 -22.16
C ASP A 1 -10.81 -28.87 -21.31
N SER A 2 -10.28 -29.51 -20.27
CA SER A 2 -9.19 -28.95 -19.44
C SER A 2 -7.87 -28.86 -20.19
N GLU A 3 -7.55 -29.84 -20.99
CA GLU A 3 -6.31 -29.90 -21.79
C GLU A 3 -6.28 -28.80 -22.86
N LYS A 4 -7.38 -28.62 -23.56
CA LYS A 4 -7.56 -27.54 -24.53
C LYS A 4 -7.51 -26.13 -23.90
N ALA A 5 -8.07 -25.98 -22.69
CA ALA A 5 -7.99 -24.72 -21.97
C ALA A 5 -6.55 -24.39 -21.53
N SER A 6 -5.79 -25.41 -21.13
CA SER A 6 -4.37 -25.27 -20.76
C SER A 6 -3.50 -24.91 -21.98
N GLU A 7 -3.78 -25.52 -23.14
CA GLU A 7 -3.08 -25.22 -24.39
C GLU A 7 -3.31 -23.74 -24.81
N ILE A 8 -4.57 -23.31 -24.86
CA ILE A 8 -4.93 -21.92 -25.19
C ILE A 8 -4.30 -20.93 -24.19
N ALA A 9 -4.28 -21.26 -22.90
CA ALA A 9 -3.64 -20.42 -21.90
C ALA A 9 -2.12 -20.31 -22.13
N GLY A 10 -1.47 -21.42 -22.49
CA GLY A 10 -0.05 -21.46 -22.82
C GLY A 10 0.29 -20.62 -24.04
N GLU A 11 -0.50 -20.70 -25.10
CA GLU A 11 -0.35 -19.90 -26.32
C GLU A 11 -0.49 -18.40 -26.01
N ASN A 12 -1.54 -17.99 -25.26
CA ASN A 12 -1.77 -16.61 -24.89
C ASN A 12 -0.62 -16.04 -24.01
N ILE A 13 -0.07 -16.84 -23.09
CA ILE A 13 1.08 -16.43 -22.27
C ILE A 13 2.32 -16.23 -23.16
N SER A 14 2.58 -17.16 -24.08
CA SER A 14 3.72 -17.07 -25.00
C SER A 14 3.64 -15.85 -25.90
N GLU A 15 2.46 -15.57 -26.45
CA GLU A 15 2.19 -14.39 -27.27
C GLU A 15 2.45 -13.10 -26.48
N ARG A 16 1.90 -12.99 -25.24
CA ARG A 16 2.11 -11.83 -24.38
C ARG A 16 3.56 -11.62 -23.98
N LEU A 17 4.29 -12.68 -23.67
CA LEU A 17 5.72 -12.59 -23.37
C LEU A 17 6.54 -12.11 -24.58
N SER A 18 6.19 -12.55 -25.80
CA SER A 18 6.80 -12.08 -27.04
C SER A 18 6.51 -10.59 -27.29
N GLU A 19 5.27 -10.17 -27.07
CA GLU A 19 4.84 -8.79 -27.18
C GLU A 19 5.61 -7.88 -26.19
N PHE A 20 5.73 -8.26 -24.94
CA PHE A 20 6.49 -7.52 -23.92
C PHE A 20 8.00 -7.44 -24.23
N LYS A 21 8.58 -8.47 -24.87
CA LYS A 21 9.97 -8.43 -25.35
C LYS A 21 10.15 -7.42 -26.49
N SER A 22 9.18 -7.35 -27.39
CA SER A 22 9.24 -6.43 -28.53
C SER A 22 8.89 -4.98 -28.16
N LYS A 23 8.04 -4.80 -27.13
CA LYS A 23 7.53 -3.51 -26.66
C LYS A 23 7.65 -3.37 -25.14
N PRO A 24 8.83 -3.12 -24.60
CA PRO A 24 9.05 -3.11 -23.14
C PRO A 24 8.23 -2.06 -22.39
N LEU A 25 7.80 -0.98 -23.03
CA LEU A 25 6.92 0.03 -22.41
C LEU A 25 5.52 -0.52 -22.14
N GLU A 26 5.00 -1.42 -22.96
CA GLU A 26 3.71 -2.07 -22.71
C GLU A 26 3.77 -2.97 -21.47
N PHE A 27 4.90 -3.62 -21.21
CA PHE A 27 5.11 -4.33 -19.94
C PHE A 27 5.09 -3.38 -18.72
N VAL A 28 5.73 -2.22 -18.83
CA VAL A 28 5.74 -1.22 -17.75
C VAL A 28 4.32 -0.73 -17.45
N ASP A 29 3.53 -0.43 -18.48
CA ASP A 29 2.14 -0.01 -18.33
C ASP A 29 1.26 -1.13 -17.75
N PHE A 30 1.44 -2.36 -18.20
CA PHE A 30 0.79 -3.53 -17.61
C PHE A 30 1.13 -3.68 -16.13
N ALA A 31 2.43 -3.65 -15.77
CA ALA A 31 2.91 -3.80 -14.41
C ALA A 31 2.37 -2.68 -13.51
N LYS A 32 2.43 -1.44 -13.97
CA LYS A 32 1.87 -0.27 -13.27
C LYS A 32 0.38 -0.43 -13.01
N ASN A 33 -0.39 -0.79 -14.02
CA ASN A 33 -1.83 -0.96 -13.89
C ASN A 33 -2.16 -2.10 -12.93
N LYS A 34 -1.46 -3.23 -13.04
CA LYS A 34 -1.65 -4.38 -12.17
C LYS A 34 -1.33 -4.06 -10.71
N ILE A 35 -0.20 -3.39 -10.44
CA ILE A 35 0.17 -2.95 -9.09
C ILE A 35 -0.84 -1.94 -8.54
N THR A 36 -1.25 -0.97 -9.35
CA THR A 36 -2.18 0.07 -8.92
C THR A 36 -3.55 -0.50 -8.57
N THR A 37 -4.08 -1.39 -9.39
CA THR A 37 -5.41 -2.00 -9.16
C THR A 37 -5.41 -3.01 -8.02
N GLN A 38 -4.29 -3.63 -7.72
CA GLN A 38 -4.18 -4.59 -6.61
C GLN A 38 -3.79 -3.90 -5.30
N TRP A 39 -2.63 -3.22 -5.29
CA TRP A 39 -1.98 -2.75 -4.06
C TRP A 39 -2.30 -1.31 -3.69
N CYS A 40 -2.89 -0.53 -4.59
CA CYS A 40 -3.28 0.87 -4.33
C CYS A 40 -4.80 1.07 -4.32
N GLU A 41 -5.59 0.01 -4.47
CA GLU A 41 -7.04 0.07 -4.39
C GLU A 41 -7.44 0.08 -2.90
N PRO A 42 -7.95 1.22 -2.37
CA PRO A 42 -8.07 1.43 -0.93
C PRO A 42 -9.25 0.68 -0.29
N THR A 43 -10.22 0.24 -1.08
CA THR A 43 -11.43 -0.43 -0.60
C THR A 43 -11.40 -1.94 -0.79
N PHE A 44 -10.29 -2.49 -1.28
CA PHE A 44 -10.12 -3.91 -1.59
C PHE A 44 -11.24 -4.47 -2.46
N GLN A 45 -11.69 -3.66 -3.44
CA GLN A 45 -12.81 -3.96 -4.33
C GLN A 45 -14.18 -4.11 -3.63
N THR A 46 -14.31 -3.73 -2.37
CA THR A 46 -15.57 -3.87 -1.62
C THR A 46 -16.71 -3.11 -2.31
N PHE A 47 -16.46 -1.87 -2.76
CA PHE A 47 -17.48 -1.09 -3.44
C PHE A 47 -17.88 -1.68 -4.79
N TRP A 48 -16.93 -2.23 -5.53
CA TRP A 48 -17.23 -2.94 -6.77
C TRP A 48 -18.07 -4.21 -6.52
N MET A 49 -17.72 -4.97 -5.46
CA MET A 49 -18.48 -6.16 -5.08
C MET A 49 -19.90 -5.80 -4.64
N LEU A 50 -20.07 -4.72 -3.88
CA LEU A 50 -21.39 -4.23 -3.49
C LEU A 50 -22.24 -3.87 -4.70
N GLN A 51 -21.67 -3.22 -5.71
CA GLN A 51 -22.36 -2.86 -6.95
C GLN A 51 -22.72 -4.07 -7.81
N ALA A 52 -21.98 -5.18 -7.71
CA ALA A 52 -22.24 -6.41 -8.43
C ALA A 52 -23.32 -7.30 -7.77
N MET A 53 -23.81 -6.95 -6.58
CA MET A 53 -24.88 -7.69 -5.90
C MET A 53 -26.24 -7.28 -6.46
N ASP A 54 -27.01 -8.22 -6.99
CA ASP A 54 -28.29 -7.97 -7.67
C ASP A 54 -29.45 -7.50 -6.76
N ASN A 55 -29.32 -7.56 -5.44
CA ASN A 55 -30.40 -7.29 -4.49
C ASN A 55 -30.32 -5.89 -3.87
N HIS A 56 -30.43 -4.85 -4.70
CA HIS A 56 -30.44 -3.45 -4.21
C HIS A 56 -31.80 -2.99 -3.64
N ALA A 57 -32.87 -3.75 -3.86
CA ALA A 57 -34.24 -3.32 -3.57
C ALA A 57 -34.56 -3.10 -2.07
N GLU A 58 -33.73 -3.70 -1.18
CA GLU A 58 -33.95 -3.63 0.28
C GLU A 58 -32.89 -2.81 1.04
N TRP A 59 -32.03 -2.10 0.32
CA TRP A 59 -30.94 -1.38 0.96
C TRP A 59 -31.42 -0.11 1.65
N SER A 60 -30.95 0.08 2.88
CA SER A 60 -31.18 1.34 3.61
C SER A 60 -30.52 2.51 2.88
N LYS A 61 -31.04 3.74 3.12
CA LYS A 61 -30.41 4.99 2.60
C LYS A 61 -28.92 5.11 2.97
N VAL A 62 -28.52 4.52 4.08
CA VAL A 62 -27.11 4.48 4.50
C VAL A 62 -26.29 3.58 3.56
N ALA A 63 -26.79 2.38 3.26
CA ALA A 63 -26.12 1.46 2.33
C ALA A 63 -26.02 2.06 0.92
N GLU A 64 -27.06 2.71 0.41
CA GLU A 64 -27.04 3.42 -0.86
C GLU A 64 -26.02 4.57 -0.87
N SER A 65 -25.92 5.33 0.23
CA SER A 65 -24.91 6.39 0.36
C SER A 65 -23.49 5.85 0.40
N ILE A 66 -23.26 4.66 0.97
CA ILE A 66 -21.97 3.97 0.97
C ILE A 66 -21.63 3.44 -0.42
N GLU A 67 -22.61 2.94 -1.16
CA GLU A 67 -22.39 2.39 -2.51
C GLU A 67 -22.06 3.47 -3.54
N LYS A 68 -22.87 4.51 -3.66
CA LYS A 68 -22.81 5.51 -4.75
C LYS A 68 -22.78 6.96 -4.29
N GLY A 69 -23.07 7.21 -3.00
CA GLY A 69 -23.29 8.54 -2.45
C GLY A 69 -22.06 9.27 -1.94
N LYS A 70 -22.32 10.27 -1.11
CA LYS A 70 -21.26 11.08 -0.48
C LYS A 70 -20.39 10.25 0.50
N ALA A 71 -21.00 9.29 1.20
CA ALA A 71 -20.26 8.41 2.11
C ALA A 71 -19.22 7.58 1.38
N ASN A 72 -19.52 7.08 0.17
CA ASN A 72 -18.53 6.37 -0.68
C ASN A 72 -17.26 7.20 -0.87
N LYS A 73 -17.39 8.44 -1.30
CA LYS A 73 -16.24 9.33 -1.56
C LYS A 73 -15.42 9.60 -0.30
N ILE A 74 -16.09 9.82 0.84
CA ILE A 74 -15.43 10.05 2.11
C ILE A 74 -14.66 8.82 2.57
N ILE A 75 -15.28 7.64 2.53
CA ILE A 75 -14.65 6.37 2.90
C ILE A 75 -13.46 6.11 1.98
N PHE A 76 -13.60 6.30 0.68
CA PHE A 76 -12.51 6.11 -0.28
C PHE A 76 -11.30 6.99 0.06
N VAL A 77 -11.51 8.27 0.38
CA VAL A 77 -10.43 9.19 0.77
C VAL A 77 -9.77 8.75 2.07
N ILE A 78 -10.57 8.40 3.09
CA ILE A 78 -10.04 7.93 4.39
C ILE A 78 -9.20 6.67 4.20
N MET A 79 -9.71 5.69 3.45
CA MET A 79 -9.00 4.43 3.19
C MET A 79 -7.73 4.66 2.37
N LYS A 80 -7.74 5.61 1.43
CA LYS A 80 -6.55 5.99 0.68
C LYS A 80 -5.47 6.62 1.57
N LEU A 81 -5.86 7.51 2.48
CA LEU A 81 -4.94 8.09 3.47
C LEU A 81 -4.38 7.02 4.41
N TYR A 82 -5.21 6.07 4.83
CA TYR A 82 -4.79 4.92 5.61
C TYR A 82 -3.74 4.06 4.89
N LEU A 83 -3.93 3.77 3.59
CA LEU A 83 -2.93 3.04 2.80
C LEU A 83 -1.61 3.80 2.70
N ILE A 84 -1.66 5.10 2.42
CA ILE A 84 -0.46 5.94 2.37
C ILE A 84 0.27 5.89 3.72
N PHE A 85 -0.46 6.03 4.82
CA PHE A 85 0.09 5.94 6.18
C PHE A 85 0.80 4.61 6.43
N ILE A 86 0.18 3.48 6.06
CA ILE A 86 0.79 2.15 6.22
C ILE A 86 2.07 2.04 5.40
N TRP A 87 2.06 2.42 4.13
CA TRP A 87 3.24 2.29 3.27
C TRP A 87 4.38 3.20 3.69
N LEU A 88 4.10 4.46 4.04
CA LEU A 88 5.12 5.38 4.58
C LEU A 88 5.68 4.87 5.90
N GLY A 89 4.83 4.36 6.77
CA GLY A 89 5.25 3.77 8.04
C GLY A 89 6.13 2.53 7.84
N ASN A 90 5.78 1.62 6.92
CA ASN A 90 6.63 0.47 6.60
C ASN A 90 8.00 0.89 6.06
N LEU A 91 8.04 1.88 5.19
CA LEU A 91 9.28 2.44 4.68
C LEU A 91 10.13 3.05 5.80
N ALA A 92 9.52 3.84 6.69
CA ALA A 92 10.19 4.42 7.85
C ALA A 92 10.72 3.33 8.79
N TYR A 93 9.95 2.28 9.03
CA TYR A 93 10.36 1.12 9.82
C TYR A 93 11.59 0.43 9.24
N LEU A 94 11.57 0.12 7.94
CA LEU A 94 12.70 -0.51 7.26
C LEU A 94 13.96 0.36 7.33
N ILE A 95 13.84 1.67 7.10
CA ILE A 95 14.97 2.60 7.19
C ILE A 95 15.51 2.67 8.61
N ALA A 96 14.65 2.76 9.62
CA ALA A 96 15.05 2.85 11.02
C ALA A 96 15.73 1.55 11.51
N LYS A 97 15.20 0.39 11.11
CA LYS A 97 15.67 -0.93 11.55
C LYS A 97 16.73 -1.57 10.64
N ARG A 98 17.14 -0.95 9.55
CA ARG A 98 18.08 -1.52 8.55
C ARG A 98 19.37 -2.11 9.13
N LYS A 99 19.84 -1.60 10.27
CA LYS A 99 21.06 -2.08 10.94
C LYS A 99 20.80 -3.09 12.08
N GLN A 100 19.54 -3.33 12.43
CA GLN A 100 19.09 -4.13 13.57
C GLN A 100 17.94 -5.06 13.17
N LEU A 101 17.98 -5.60 11.94
CA LEU A 101 16.97 -6.52 11.48
C LEU A 101 17.09 -7.84 12.25
N THR A 102 16.04 -8.16 13.01
CA THR A 102 15.87 -9.48 13.59
C THR A 102 15.18 -10.40 12.59
N ILE A 103 15.30 -11.71 12.78
CA ILE A 103 14.61 -12.70 11.93
C ILE A 103 13.09 -12.47 11.88
N TRP A 104 12.49 -12.07 12.99
CA TRP A 104 11.05 -11.79 13.08
C TRP A 104 10.63 -10.56 12.28
N ASN A 105 11.41 -9.49 12.36
CA ASN A 105 11.17 -8.27 11.58
C ASN A 105 11.32 -8.54 10.07
N LEU A 106 12.30 -9.35 9.72
CA LEU A 106 12.56 -9.75 8.35
C LEU A 106 11.44 -10.65 7.81
N LEU A 107 10.97 -11.61 8.61
CA LEU A 107 9.92 -12.56 8.22
C LEU A 107 8.65 -11.86 7.78
N LEU A 108 8.20 -10.84 8.52
CA LEU A 108 7.01 -10.05 8.16
C LEU A 108 7.19 -9.34 6.82
N GLN A 109 8.35 -8.74 6.59
CA GLN A 109 8.63 -8.04 5.34
C GLN A 109 8.78 -9.01 4.15
N VAL A 110 9.37 -10.17 4.38
CA VAL A 110 9.48 -11.25 3.38
C VAL A 110 8.08 -11.79 3.03
N ALA A 111 7.19 -11.94 4.00
CA ALA A 111 5.82 -12.37 3.74
C ALA A 111 5.08 -11.37 2.85
N VAL A 112 5.20 -10.06 3.12
CA VAL A 112 4.61 -9.00 2.28
C VAL A 112 5.22 -8.99 0.88
N LEU A 113 6.54 -9.10 0.76
CA LEU A 113 7.25 -9.15 -0.53
C LEU A 113 6.87 -10.41 -1.31
N GLY A 114 6.81 -11.56 -0.65
CA GLY A 114 6.37 -12.82 -1.26
C GLY A 114 4.95 -12.74 -1.77
N GLY A 115 4.04 -12.16 -0.98
CA GLY A 115 2.68 -11.87 -1.40
C GLY A 115 2.63 -10.91 -2.61
N PHE A 116 3.47 -9.88 -2.62
CA PHE A 116 3.57 -8.96 -3.75
C PHE A 116 3.97 -9.68 -5.03
N ILE A 117 5.04 -10.49 -4.99
CA ILE A 117 5.53 -11.26 -6.15
C ILE A 117 4.47 -12.27 -6.60
N PHE A 118 3.87 -13.02 -5.65
CA PHE A 118 2.85 -14.01 -5.96
C PHE A 118 1.66 -13.38 -6.67
N HIS A 119 1.07 -12.32 -6.13
CA HIS A 119 -0.09 -11.67 -6.73
C HIS A 119 0.25 -10.91 -8.01
N PHE A 120 1.48 -10.44 -8.15
CA PHE A 120 1.93 -9.85 -9.41
C PHE A 120 1.92 -10.88 -10.55
N LEU A 121 2.30 -12.13 -10.26
CA LEU A 121 2.36 -13.18 -11.28
C LEU A 121 1.02 -13.88 -11.49
N TRP A 122 0.25 -14.10 -10.44
CA TRP A 122 -0.87 -15.05 -10.47
C TRP A 122 -2.25 -14.39 -10.46
N GLU A 123 -2.60 -13.67 -9.44
CA GLU A 123 -3.98 -13.21 -9.22
C GLU A 123 -4.11 -11.68 -9.31
N GLY A 124 -5.23 -11.20 -9.85
CA GLY A 124 -5.48 -9.78 -10.12
C GLY A 124 -6.43 -9.05 -9.17
N LYS A 125 -6.88 -9.67 -8.07
CA LYS A 125 -7.91 -9.08 -7.20
C LYS A 125 -7.33 -8.44 -5.94
N ALA A 126 -7.68 -7.17 -5.69
CA ALA A 126 -7.26 -6.45 -4.49
C ALA A 126 -7.75 -7.09 -3.17
N LEU A 127 -8.86 -7.82 -3.19
CA LEU A 127 -9.38 -8.54 -2.03
C LEU A 127 -8.37 -9.50 -1.41
N TYR A 128 -7.58 -10.18 -2.21
CA TYR A 128 -6.59 -11.16 -1.74
C TYR A 128 -5.35 -10.52 -1.09
N ILE A 129 -5.18 -9.22 -1.24
CA ILE A 129 -4.06 -8.48 -0.66
C ILE A 129 -4.35 -8.02 0.77
N MET A 130 -5.62 -8.02 1.19
CA MET A 130 -6.04 -7.58 2.52
C MET A 130 -5.22 -8.21 3.68
N PRO A 131 -4.89 -9.52 3.70
CA PRO A 131 -4.07 -10.11 4.76
C PRO A 131 -2.69 -9.46 4.89
N TYR A 132 -2.08 -9.07 3.79
CA TYR A 132 -0.76 -8.42 3.79
C TYR A 132 -0.82 -7.00 4.36
N TYR A 133 -1.94 -6.31 4.22
CA TYR A 133 -2.15 -5.02 4.89
C TYR A 133 -2.28 -5.16 6.40
N VAL A 134 -2.91 -6.23 6.89
CA VAL A 134 -2.98 -6.52 8.32
C VAL A 134 -1.57 -6.76 8.88
N ILE A 135 -0.74 -7.52 8.19
CA ILE A 135 0.66 -7.75 8.55
C ILE A 135 1.44 -6.43 8.52
N SER A 136 1.29 -5.67 7.45
CA SER A 136 1.98 -4.39 7.23
C SER A 136 1.55 -3.31 8.23
N PHE A 137 0.35 -3.38 8.77
CA PHE A 137 -0.17 -2.39 9.71
C PHE A 137 0.70 -2.29 10.97
N VAL A 138 1.11 -3.41 11.53
CA VAL A 138 1.94 -3.43 12.75
C VAL A 138 3.28 -2.72 12.52
N ALA A 139 3.98 -3.08 11.45
CA ALA A 139 5.25 -2.43 11.07
C ALA A 139 5.03 -0.96 10.65
N GLY A 140 3.92 -0.67 9.98
CA GLY A 140 3.54 0.68 9.57
C GLY A 140 3.36 1.62 10.76
N VAL A 141 2.57 1.22 11.76
CA VAL A 141 2.36 2.03 12.98
C VAL A 141 3.68 2.22 13.74
N GLN A 142 4.46 1.17 13.88
CA GLN A 142 5.75 1.25 14.56
C GLN A 142 6.73 2.18 13.82
N GLY A 143 6.77 2.13 12.51
CA GLY A 143 7.60 3.01 11.70
C GLY A 143 7.18 4.47 11.78
N MET A 144 5.88 4.77 11.78
CA MET A 144 5.37 6.13 11.98
C MET A 144 5.69 6.67 13.37
N TYR A 145 5.61 5.83 14.40
CA TYR A 145 6.02 6.20 15.74
C TYR A 145 7.54 6.54 15.81
N MET A 146 8.38 5.71 15.19
CA MET A 146 9.83 5.98 15.10
C MET A 146 10.14 7.27 14.35
N LEU A 147 9.42 7.56 13.27
CA LEU A 147 9.56 8.80 12.52
C LEU A 147 9.17 10.01 13.37
N TYR A 148 8.04 9.91 14.08
CA TYR A 148 7.59 10.96 15.00
C TYR A 148 8.62 11.26 16.09
N GLU A 149 9.15 10.24 16.79
CA GLU A 149 10.17 10.42 17.82
C GLU A 149 11.45 11.06 17.26
N LYS A 150 11.88 10.66 16.07
CA LYS A 150 13.03 11.26 15.42
C LYS A 150 12.82 12.75 15.13
N ILE A 151 11.70 13.11 14.55
CA ILE A 151 11.35 14.52 14.24
C ILE A 151 11.30 15.34 15.53
N LYS A 152 10.69 14.80 16.59
CA LYS A 152 10.60 15.47 17.90
C LYS A 152 11.99 15.75 18.48
N ILE A 153 12.90 14.79 18.46
CA ILE A 153 14.28 14.96 18.96
C ILE A 153 15.03 16.01 18.12
N GLU A 154 14.92 15.97 16.80
CA GLU A 154 15.57 16.97 15.92
C GLU A 154 15.02 18.37 16.19
N THR A 155 13.71 18.53 16.38
CA THR A 155 13.08 19.80 16.69
C THR A 155 13.59 20.35 18.04
N LEU A 156 13.70 19.52 19.07
CA LEU A 156 14.22 19.93 20.37
C LEU A 156 15.69 20.38 20.29
N ASN A 157 16.50 19.65 19.53
CA ASN A 157 17.91 20.01 19.31
C ASN A 157 18.05 21.37 18.61
N ILE A 158 17.25 21.65 17.59
CA ILE A 158 17.23 22.94 16.90
C ILE A 158 16.82 24.07 17.85
N GLN A 159 15.79 23.85 18.68
CA GLN A 159 15.37 24.84 19.66
C GLN A 159 16.46 25.15 20.71
N GLU A 160 17.20 24.12 21.15
CA GLU A 160 18.28 24.29 22.10
C GLU A 160 19.47 25.05 21.46
N GLN A 161 19.81 24.73 20.22
CA GLN A 161 20.86 25.46 19.48
C GLN A 161 20.48 26.95 19.30
N ASN A 162 19.23 27.22 18.93
CA ASN A 162 18.77 28.61 18.78
C ASN A 162 18.80 29.39 20.10
N LYS A 163 18.45 28.75 21.24
CA LYS A 163 18.55 29.38 22.57
C LYS A 163 20.00 29.71 22.92
N LYS A 164 20.94 28.83 22.65
CA LYS A 164 22.38 29.06 22.89
C LYS A 164 22.90 30.22 22.05
N ALA A 165 22.56 30.24 20.74
CA ALA A 165 22.96 31.33 19.85
C ALA A 165 22.45 32.71 20.31
N VAL A 166 21.18 32.79 20.75
CA VAL A 166 20.60 34.04 21.29
C VAL A 166 21.29 34.46 22.59
N SER A 167 21.63 33.53 23.49
CA SER A 167 22.32 33.85 24.73
C SER A 167 23.75 34.38 24.49
N GLU A 168 24.47 33.85 23.50
CA GLU A 168 25.81 34.31 23.13
C GLU A 168 25.82 35.70 22.53
N VAL A 169 24.80 36.07 21.76
CA VAL A 169 24.63 37.43 21.20
C VAL A 169 24.39 38.44 22.32
N ASN A 170 23.52 38.10 23.30
CA ASN A 170 23.21 39.00 24.41
C ASN A 170 24.37 39.15 25.41
N HIS A 171 25.33 38.25 25.44
CA HIS A 171 26.55 38.37 26.27
C HIS A 171 27.66 39.22 25.63
N LYS A 172 27.58 39.45 24.32
CA LYS A 172 28.57 40.26 23.56
C LYS A 172 28.16 41.73 23.34
N SER A 173 26.93 42.08 23.67
CA SER A 173 26.39 43.43 23.65
C SER A 173 26.48 44.07 25.05
#